data_cc2392bc509302d1f7f989bec0653b8a
#
_entry.id   cc2392bc509302d1f7f989bec0653b8a
#
_cell.length_a   1.000
_cell.length_b   1.000
_cell.length_c   1.000
_cell.angle_alpha   90.00
_cell.angle_beta   90.00
_cell.angle_gamma   90.00
#
_symmetry.space_group_name_H-M   'P 1'
#
loop_
_entity.id
_entity.type
_entity.pdbx_description
1 polymer ?
#
loop_
_entity_poly.entity_id
_entity_poly.type
_entity_poly.pdbx_seq_one_letter_code
_entity_poly.pdbx_strand_id
1 'polypeptide(L)'
;GMEAGVVLASGMGATAMTMLALTEAGDHIVASEALYGATAKLFAEELPRRGVTTTFVDPFAPRAFRSAVGKNTRLLFLETPTNPTLRVVDPRPVAALAHERGIQLVVDSTFASPVNLRPGLLGADVVIHSATKYLSGHSDLIAGAVAGSRPVIDEVIQKMRLYGPALDPHACWLLDRALRTLDVRVRRQNESALTLARWLADQKAIASVSHPGLRNHPDHAVASEILQGFGGLVSFVLAGGGSAADAFMRRVDLAIPAPSLG
;
A
#
# COMPACT_ATOMS: atom_id res chain seq x y z
N GLY A 1 3.40 17.27 1.35
CA GLY A 1 2.10 16.77 1.26
C GLY A 1 1.46 16.94 -0.09
N MET A 2 0.30 16.33 -0.22
CA MET A 2 -0.53 16.46 -1.41
C MET A 2 -1.46 17.67 -1.27
N GLU A 3 -1.94 18.20 -2.41
CA GLU A 3 -2.78 19.40 -2.45
C GLU A 3 -4.21 19.15 -1.96
N ALA A 4 -4.78 17.99 -2.33
CA ALA A 4 -6.16 17.63 -2.04
C ALA A 4 -6.28 16.14 -1.67
N GLY A 5 -7.43 15.75 -1.11
CA GLY A 5 -7.75 14.37 -0.81
C GLY A 5 -9.25 14.12 -0.74
N VAL A 6 -9.62 12.86 -0.88
CA VAL A 6 -11.00 12.37 -0.76
C VAL A 6 -11.02 11.03 -0.03
N VAL A 7 -12.07 10.79 0.74
CA VAL A 7 -12.32 9.50 1.41
C VAL A 7 -13.44 8.75 0.71
N LEU A 8 -13.31 7.42 0.65
CA LEU A 8 -14.24 6.52 -0.02
C LEU A 8 -14.62 5.35 0.90
N ALA A 9 -15.66 4.61 0.54
CA ALA A 9 -16.23 3.54 1.35
C ALA A 9 -15.30 2.33 1.59
N SER A 10 -14.18 2.20 0.85
CA SER A 10 -13.19 1.14 1.05
C SER A 10 -11.86 1.45 0.37
N GLY A 11 -10.77 0.76 0.76
CA GLY A 11 -9.50 0.83 0.06
C GLY A 11 -9.61 0.43 -1.41
N MET A 12 -10.34 -0.65 -1.71
CA MET A 12 -10.60 -1.05 -3.11
C MET A 12 -11.46 -0.04 -3.86
N GLY A 13 -12.40 0.62 -3.20
CA GLY A 13 -13.14 1.76 -3.76
C GLY A 13 -12.20 2.91 -4.13
N ALA A 14 -11.23 3.23 -3.27
CA ALA A 14 -10.20 4.23 -3.54
C ALA A 14 -9.37 3.84 -4.77
N THR A 15 -8.85 2.61 -4.82
CA THR A 15 -8.06 2.12 -5.95
C THR A 15 -8.88 2.11 -7.24
N ALA A 16 -10.09 1.54 -7.23
CA ALA A 16 -10.93 1.43 -8.44
C ALA A 16 -11.32 2.80 -8.98
N MET A 17 -11.77 3.73 -8.12
CA MET A 17 -12.17 5.07 -8.58
C MET A 17 -10.96 5.86 -9.08
N THR A 18 -9.78 5.69 -8.51
CA THR A 18 -8.56 6.31 -9.02
C THR A 18 -8.21 5.77 -10.41
N MET A 19 -8.25 4.44 -10.61
CA MET A 19 -8.00 3.87 -11.94
C MET A 19 -9.02 4.37 -12.97
N LEU A 20 -10.32 4.35 -12.64
CA LEU A 20 -11.37 4.84 -13.53
C LEU A 20 -11.29 6.36 -13.80
N ALA A 21 -10.70 7.13 -12.91
CA ALA A 21 -10.48 8.56 -13.11
C ALA A 21 -9.30 8.85 -14.05
N LEU A 22 -8.27 8.01 -13.97
CA LEU A 22 -6.99 8.26 -14.64
C LEU A 22 -6.80 7.48 -15.95
N THR A 23 -7.69 6.53 -16.29
CA THR A 23 -7.56 5.69 -17.49
C THR A 23 -8.84 5.62 -18.29
N GLU A 24 -8.67 5.42 -19.60
CA GLU A 24 -9.73 5.21 -20.58
C GLU A 24 -9.45 3.94 -21.42
N ALA A 25 -10.44 3.52 -22.22
CA ALA A 25 -10.26 2.38 -23.12
C ALA A 25 -9.11 2.65 -24.12
N GLY A 26 -8.17 1.72 -24.23
CA GLY A 26 -6.95 1.82 -25.02
C GLY A 26 -5.70 2.19 -24.20
N ASP A 27 -5.88 2.64 -22.96
CA ASP A 27 -4.77 2.95 -22.06
C ASP A 27 -4.07 1.69 -21.52
N HIS A 28 -2.83 1.88 -21.11
CA HIS A 28 -1.98 0.86 -20.53
C HIS A 28 -1.45 1.31 -19.16
N ILE A 29 -1.38 0.36 -18.22
CA ILE A 29 -0.80 0.52 -16.89
C ILE A 29 0.45 -0.36 -16.80
N VAL A 30 1.54 0.15 -16.23
CA VAL A 30 2.64 -0.68 -15.74
C VAL A 30 2.53 -0.76 -14.22
N ALA A 31 2.31 -1.93 -13.68
CA ALA A 31 2.10 -2.15 -12.26
C ALA A 31 3.16 -3.08 -11.65
N SER A 32 3.53 -2.84 -10.41
CA SER A 32 4.26 -3.81 -9.61
C SER A 32 3.50 -5.15 -9.56
N GLU A 33 4.21 -6.29 -9.66
CA GLU A 33 3.61 -7.60 -9.39
C GLU A 33 3.38 -7.86 -7.89
N ALA A 34 4.13 -7.14 -7.03
CA ALA A 34 4.00 -7.21 -5.59
C ALA A 34 2.90 -6.24 -5.13
N LEU A 35 1.63 -6.64 -5.28
CA LEU A 35 0.44 -5.88 -4.92
C LEU A 35 -0.48 -6.68 -4.02
N TYR A 36 -1.33 -5.98 -3.29
CA TYR A 36 -2.48 -6.58 -2.63
C TYR A 36 -3.33 -7.39 -3.63
N GLY A 37 -3.71 -8.62 -3.26
CA GLY A 37 -4.34 -9.57 -4.19
C GLY A 37 -5.60 -9.03 -4.89
N ALA A 38 -6.45 -8.25 -4.21
CA ALA A 38 -7.62 -7.66 -4.85
C ALA A 38 -7.26 -6.54 -5.84
N THR A 39 -6.19 -5.79 -5.59
CA THR A 39 -5.64 -4.80 -6.54
C THR A 39 -5.10 -5.50 -7.79
N ALA A 40 -4.32 -6.56 -7.60
CA ALA A 40 -3.81 -7.36 -8.71
C ALA A 40 -4.96 -7.95 -9.55
N LYS A 41 -6.00 -8.46 -8.90
CA LYS A 41 -7.21 -8.98 -9.57
C LYS A 41 -7.98 -7.90 -10.33
N LEU A 42 -8.14 -6.71 -9.75
CA LEU A 42 -8.73 -5.56 -10.44
C LEU A 42 -7.99 -5.25 -11.75
N PHE A 43 -6.66 -5.24 -11.72
CA PHE A 43 -5.81 -4.92 -12.85
C PHE A 43 -5.76 -6.03 -13.90
N ALA A 44 -5.77 -7.29 -13.46
CA ALA A 44 -5.69 -8.44 -14.36
C ALA A 44 -7.04 -8.83 -14.99
N GLU A 45 -8.16 -8.62 -14.32
CA GLU A 45 -9.46 -9.16 -14.74
C GLU A 45 -10.50 -8.07 -15.08
N GLU A 46 -10.59 -6.99 -14.27
CA GLU A 46 -11.68 -6.02 -14.41
C GLU A 46 -11.31 -4.84 -15.34
N LEU A 47 -10.09 -4.32 -15.26
CA LEU A 47 -9.65 -3.26 -16.15
C LEU A 47 -9.60 -3.68 -17.63
N PRO A 48 -9.15 -4.91 -17.98
CA PRO A 48 -9.22 -5.40 -19.37
C PRO A 48 -10.63 -5.41 -19.96
N ARG A 49 -11.65 -5.69 -19.16
CA ARG A 49 -13.08 -5.61 -19.60
C ARG A 49 -13.51 -4.20 -19.98
N ARG A 50 -12.75 -3.19 -19.54
CA ARG A 50 -12.94 -1.76 -19.86
C ARG A 50 -11.97 -1.26 -20.93
N GLY A 51 -11.21 -2.18 -21.56
CA GLY A 51 -10.23 -1.84 -22.59
C GLY A 51 -8.92 -1.28 -22.05
N VAL A 52 -8.64 -1.36 -20.75
CA VAL A 52 -7.37 -0.94 -20.14
C VAL A 52 -6.50 -2.17 -19.91
N THR A 53 -5.29 -2.16 -20.45
CA THR A 53 -4.34 -3.27 -20.31
C THR A 53 -3.33 -3.01 -19.18
N THR A 54 -2.81 -4.09 -18.58
CA THR A 54 -1.80 -3.98 -17.52
C THR A 54 -0.62 -4.90 -17.79
N THR A 55 0.60 -4.37 -17.68
CA THR A 55 1.84 -5.15 -17.61
C THR A 55 2.34 -5.15 -16.16
N PHE A 56 2.43 -6.34 -15.57
CA PHE A 56 3.03 -6.52 -14.25
C PHE A 56 4.53 -6.68 -14.38
N VAL A 57 5.28 -6.03 -13.47
CA VAL A 57 6.74 -6.05 -13.46
C VAL A 57 7.27 -6.30 -12.05
N ASP A 58 8.43 -6.94 -11.96
CA ASP A 58 9.17 -7.04 -10.71
C ASP A 58 9.68 -5.64 -10.28
N PRO A 59 9.17 -5.07 -9.18
CA PRO A 59 9.53 -3.72 -8.76
C PRO A 59 10.97 -3.61 -8.24
N PHE A 60 11.64 -4.74 -8.00
CA PHE A 60 13.02 -4.80 -7.54
C PHE A 60 14.02 -4.98 -8.70
N ALA A 61 13.55 -5.23 -9.90
CA ALA A 61 14.39 -5.30 -11.08
C ALA A 61 14.70 -3.89 -11.64
N PRO A 62 15.98 -3.47 -11.74
CA PRO A 62 16.37 -2.06 -11.93
C PRO A 62 15.80 -1.34 -13.16
N ARG A 63 15.35 -2.09 -14.18
CA ARG A 63 14.82 -1.54 -15.44
C ARG A 63 13.42 -2.01 -15.80
N ALA A 64 12.76 -2.76 -14.93
CA ALA A 64 11.50 -3.42 -15.26
C ALA A 64 10.40 -2.44 -15.68
N PHE A 65 10.16 -1.40 -14.89
CA PHE A 65 9.20 -0.34 -15.25
C PHE A 65 9.55 0.33 -16.58
N ARG A 66 10.83 0.74 -16.77
CA ARG A 66 11.27 1.41 -18.00
C ARG A 66 11.07 0.57 -19.25
N SER A 67 11.33 -0.74 -19.15
CA SER A 67 11.20 -1.67 -20.28
C SER A 67 9.74 -1.95 -20.66
N ALA A 68 8.82 -1.83 -19.72
CA ALA A 68 7.39 -2.07 -19.91
C ALA A 68 6.61 -0.83 -20.38
N VAL A 69 7.16 0.39 -20.21
CA VAL A 69 6.50 1.62 -20.65
C VAL A 69 6.41 1.66 -22.18
N GLY A 70 5.18 1.72 -22.69
CA GLY A 70 4.85 1.84 -24.12
C GLY A 70 4.16 3.18 -24.45
N LYS A 71 3.76 3.35 -25.72
CA LYS A 71 3.13 4.59 -26.22
C LYS A 71 1.79 4.90 -25.52
N ASN A 72 1.04 3.86 -25.15
CA ASN A 72 -0.27 3.97 -24.53
C ASN A 72 -0.19 3.91 -22.99
N THR A 73 1.00 3.84 -22.41
CA THR A 73 1.14 3.82 -20.96
C THR A 73 0.67 5.16 -20.39
N ARG A 74 -0.33 5.09 -19.49
CA ARG A 74 -0.95 6.26 -18.87
C ARG A 74 -0.45 6.49 -17.46
N LEU A 75 -0.18 5.40 -16.72
CA LEU A 75 0.30 5.48 -15.35
C LEU A 75 1.19 4.29 -14.96
N LEU A 76 1.98 4.52 -13.92
CA LEU A 76 2.74 3.51 -13.20
C LEU A 76 2.07 3.31 -11.82
N PHE A 77 2.02 2.06 -11.35
CA PHE A 77 1.42 1.74 -10.06
C PHE A 77 2.36 0.86 -9.23
N LEU A 78 2.55 1.23 -7.97
CA LEU A 78 3.32 0.42 -7.02
C LEU A 78 2.72 0.47 -5.62
N GLU A 79 3.04 -0.57 -4.83
CA GLU A 79 2.71 -0.68 -3.41
C GLU A 79 4.02 -0.73 -2.62
N THR A 80 4.12 0.08 -1.56
CA THR A 80 5.29 0.06 -0.69
C THR A 80 4.95 0.51 0.74
N PRO A 81 5.34 -0.27 1.79
CA PRO A 81 5.87 -1.63 1.77
C PRO A 81 4.88 -2.67 1.23
N THR A 82 5.39 -3.79 0.68
CA THR A 82 4.57 -4.82 0.03
C THR A 82 3.92 -5.80 1.01
N ASN A 83 2.76 -6.34 0.66
CA ASN A 83 2.07 -7.40 1.39
C ASN A 83 2.35 -8.77 0.73
N PRO A 84 2.72 -9.85 1.46
CA PRO A 84 2.97 -9.91 2.92
C PRO A 84 4.46 -9.80 3.29
N THR A 85 5.34 -9.64 2.32
CA THR A 85 6.79 -9.80 2.49
C THR A 85 7.48 -8.59 3.09
N LEU A 86 6.78 -7.46 3.21
CA LEU A 86 7.27 -6.19 3.75
C LEU A 86 8.50 -5.65 3.02
N ARG A 87 8.67 -6.03 1.73
CA ARG A 87 9.71 -5.47 0.87
C ARG A 87 9.44 -3.98 0.64
N VAL A 88 10.49 -3.19 0.56
CA VAL A 88 10.37 -1.72 0.40
C VAL A 88 10.86 -1.31 -0.97
N VAL A 89 9.95 -0.83 -1.79
CA VAL A 89 10.25 -0.28 -3.12
C VAL A 89 10.51 1.23 -2.99
N ASP A 90 11.62 1.69 -3.53
CA ASP A 90 11.89 3.14 -3.63
C ASP A 90 11.03 3.76 -4.74
N PRO A 91 10.12 4.68 -4.45
CA PRO A 91 9.30 5.29 -5.49
C PRO A 91 10.05 6.31 -6.36
N ARG A 92 11.18 6.85 -5.91
CA ARG A 92 11.91 7.94 -6.59
C ARG A 92 12.34 7.60 -8.02
N PRO A 93 12.97 6.45 -8.31
CA PRO A 93 13.33 6.09 -9.70
C PRO A 93 12.12 5.90 -10.61
N VAL A 94 11.00 5.38 -10.05
CA VAL A 94 9.76 5.16 -10.78
C VAL A 94 9.05 6.50 -11.05
N ALA A 95 9.07 7.42 -10.08
CA ALA A 95 8.56 8.79 -10.24
C ALA A 95 9.35 9.56 -11.32
N ALA A 96 10.67 9.49 -11.27
CA ALA A 96 11.52 10.11 -12.30
C ALA A 96 11.19 9.59 -13.71
N LEU A 97 10.99 8.28 -13.86
CA LEU A 97 10.56 7.68 -15.12
C LEU A 97 9.16 8.17 -15.54
N ALA A 98 8.22 8.21 -14.61
CA ALA A 98 6.85 8.68 -14.90
C ALA A 98 6.88 10.13 -15.43
N HIS A 99 7.57 11.02 -14.74
CA HIS A 99 7.68 12.42 -15.12
C HIS A 99 8.47 12.62 -16.43
N GLU A 100 9.55 11.84 -16.68
CA GLU A 100 10.27 11.82 -17.97
C GLU A 100 9.33 11.49 -19.14
N ARG A 101 8.34 10.65 -18.92
CA ARG A 101 7.39 10.18 -19.94
C ARG A 101 6.07 10.94 -19.96
N GLY A 102 5.88 11.93 -19.09
CA GLY A 102 4.63 12.68 -18.96
C GLY A 102 3.44 11.81 -18.50
N ILE A 103 3.69 10.75 -17.73
CA ILE A 103 2.70 9.84 -17.15
C ILE A 103 2.72 9.94 -15.64
N GLN A 104 1.70 9.42 -14.95
CA GLN A 104 1.54 9.59 -13.52
C GLN A 104 2.05 8.38 -12.74
N LEU A 105 2.57 8.62 -11.53
CA LEU A 105 2.87 7.57 -10.55
C LEU A 105 1.80 7.54 -9.46
N VAL A 106 1.16 6.39 -9.31
CA VAL A 106 0.23 6.08 -8.22
C VAL A 106 0.92 5.14 -7.23
N VAL A 107 0.92 5.48 -5.95
CA VAL A 107 1.53 4.68 -4.88
C VAL A 107 0.48 4.31 -3.84
N ASP A 108 0.27 3.01 -3.63
CA ASP A 108 -0.43 2.52 -2.45
C ASP A 108 0.56 2.46 -1.28
N SER A 109 0.32 3.29 -0.27
CA SER A 109 1.18 3.42 0.91
C SER A 109 0.45 2.97 2.20
N THR A 110 -0.48 2.04 2.06
CA THR A 110 -1.32 1.56 3.17
C THR A 110 -0.49 1.06 4.34
N PHE A 111 0.54 0.24 4.10
CA PHE A 111 1.34 -0.37 5.17
C PHE A 111 2.34 0.57 5.84
N ALA A 112 2.71 1.66 5.19
CA ALA A 112 3.57 2.67 5.81
C ALA A 112 2.77 3.66 6.66
N SER A 113 1.58 4.03 6.24
CA SER A 113 0.84 5.22 6.68
C SER A 113 1.59 6.54 6.39
N PRO A 114 0.94 7.70 6.42
CA PRO A 114 1.62 8.98 6.17
C PRO A 114 2.59 9.40 7.31
N VAL A 115 2.61 8.66 8.42
CA VAL A 115 3.59 8.86 9.50
C VAL A 115 4.96 8.33 9.08
N ASN A 116 4.99 7.11 8.48
CA ASN A 116 6.25 6.47 8.11
C ASN A 116 6.71 6.83 6.70
N LEU A 117 5.79 7.06 5.75
CA LEU A 117 6.12 7.37 4.36
C LEU A 117 5.17 8.41 3.79
N ARG A 118 5.73 9.37 3.09
CA ARG A 118 4.98 10.39 2.34
C ARG A 118 5.38 10.33 0.86
N PRO A 119 4.78 9.42 0.06
CA PRO A 119 5.19 9.19 -1.32
C PRO A 119 5.15 10.44 -2.20
N GLY A 120 4.24 11.39 -1.94
CA GLY A 120 4.19 12.66 -2.65
C GLY A 120 5.46 13.52 -2.51
N LEU A 121 6.23 13.39 -1.39
CA LEU A 121 7.53 14.04 -1.25
C LEU A 121 8.65 13.31 -2.01
N LEU A 122 8.37 12.10 -2.48
CA LEU A 122 9.28 11.26 -3.26
C LEU A 122 8.88 11.19 -4.74
N GLY A 123 7.95 12.08 -5.17
CA GLY A 123 7.55 12.25 -6.55
C GLY A 123 6.30 11.47 -6.98
N ALA A 124 5.58 10.81 -6.08
CA ALA A 124 4.28 10.23 -6.43
C ALA A 124 3.23 11.32 -6.72
N ASP A 125 2.47 11.15 -7.78
CA ASP A 125 1.40 12.08 -8.19
C ASP A 125 0.10 11.80 -7.43
N VAL A 126 -0.15 10.51 -7.13
CA VAL A 126 -1.33 10.07 -6.39
C VAL A 126 -0.91 9.06 -5.32
N VAL A 127 -1.46 9.23 -4.12
CA VAL A 127 -1.25 8.31 -3.00
C VAL A 127 -2.58 7.71 -2.57
N ILE A 128 -2.60 6.39 -2.46
CA ILE A 128 -3.77 5.62 -2.00
C ILE A 128 -3.48 5.02 -0.63
N HIS A 129 -4.51 4.97 0.21
CA HIS A 129 -4.51 4.23 1.45
C HIS A 129 -5.81 3.44 1.62
N SER A 130 -5.71 2.18 2.02
CA SER A 130 -6.81 1.55 2.74
C SER A 130 -6.91 2.20 4.12
N ALA A 131 -7.80 3.17 4.27
CA ALA A 131 -7.99 3.89 5.53
C ALA A 131 -8.57 2.98 6.64
N THR A 132 -9.10 1.80 6.27
CA THR A 132 -9.45 0.68 7.16
C THR A 132 -8.31 0.28 8.09
N LYS A 133 -7.04 0.44 7.64
CA LYS A 133 -5.84 0.01 8.35
C LYS A 133 -5.40 1.07 9.38
N TYR A 134 -4.18 1.54 9.30
CA TYR A 134 -3.58 2.47 10.27
C TYR A 134 -4.33 3.81 10.43
N LEU A 135 -4.96 4.33 9.36
CA LEU A 135 -5.64 5.63 9.44
C LEU A 135 -6.81 5.54 10.42
N SER A 136 -7.63 4.49 10.36
CA SER A 136 -8.66 4.24 11.37
C SER A 136 -8.05 3.65 12.65
N GLY A 137 -7.29 2.55 12.54
CA GLY A 137 -6.49 1.96 13.60
C GLY A 137 -7.27 1.44 14.81
N HIS A 138 -8.57 1.18 14.68
CA HIS A 138 -9.45 0.71 15.75
C HIS A 138 -10.32 -0.49 15.33
N SER A 139 -10.12 -1.02 14.12
CA SER A 139 -10.89 -2.16 13.54
C SER A 139 -12.42 -1.93 13.56
N ASP A 140 -12.88 -0.69 13.50
CA ASP A 140 -14.28 -0.28 13.67
C ASP A 140 -14.91 0.33 12.42
N LEU A 141 -14.10 0.52 11.33
CA LEU A 141 -14.60 1.04 10.06
C LEU A 141 -13.86 0.48 8.84
N ILE A 142 -14.53 0.51 7.71
CA ILE A 142 -13.95 0.25 6.39
C ILE A 142 -13.95 1.56 5.62
N ALA A 143 -12.78 1.98 5.13
CA ALA A 143 -12.63 3.20 4.35
C ALA A 143 -11.42 3.14 3.42
N GLY A 144 -11.41 4.00 2.42
CA GLY A 144 -10.29 4.30 1.55
C GLY A 144 -9.98 5.78 1.53
N ALA A 145 -8.76 6.14 1.17
CA ALA A 145 -8.36 7.52 0.99
C ALA A 145 -7.49 7.66 -0.26
N VAL A 146 -7.69 8.74 -1.01
CA VAL A 146 -6.88 9.14 -2.16
C VAL A 146 -6.42 10.56 -1.94
N ALA A 147 -5.14 10.82 -2.18
CA ALA A 147 -4.55 12.14 -2.11
C ALA A 147 -3.74 12.42 -3.39
N GLY A 148 -3.82 13.66 -3.90
CA GLY A 148 -3.17 14.05 -5.15
C GLY A 148 -3.30 15.55 -5.40
N SER A 149 -3.12 15.97 -6.66
CA SER A 149 -3.43 17.31 -7.10
C SER A 149 -4.95 17.56 -7.12
N ARG A 150 -5.37 18.80 -7.03
CA ARG A 150 -6.81 19.17 -7.07
C ARG A 150 -7.52 18.59 -8.29
N PRO A 151 -7.01 18.74 -9.53
CA PRO A 151 -7.69 18.19 -10.71
C PRO A 151 -7.89 16.67 -10.64
N VAL A 152 -6.86 15.93 -10.19
CA VAL A 152 -6.96 14.46 -10.04
C VAL A 152 -8.03 14.09 -9.02
N ILE A 153 -8.06 14.77 -7.88
CA ILE A 153 -9.04 14.47 -6.83
C ILE A 153 -10.47 14.83 -7.27
N ASP A 154 -10.64 15.89 -8.03
CA ASP A 154 -11.96 16.27 -8.58
C ASP A 154 -12.48 15.19 -9.55
N GLU A 155 -11.63 14.60 -10.39
CA GLU A 155 -12.00 13.45 -11.25
C GLU A 155 -12.36 12.20 -10.42
N VAL A 156 -11.58 11.89 -9.37
CA VAL A 156 -11.90 10.78 -8.46
C VAL A 156 -13.25 11.01 -7.77
N ILE A 157 -13.55 12.25 -7.35
CA ILE A 157 -14.85 12.62 -6.76
C ILE A 157 -15.99 12.44 -7.76
N GLN A 158 -15.80 12.80 -9.04
CA GLN A 158 -16.80 12.56 -10.07
C GLN A 158 -17.09 11.06 -10.23
N LYS A 159 -16.05 10.21 -10.29
CA LYS A 159 -16.23 8.76 -10.35
C LYS A 159 -16.90 8.22 -9.09
N MET A 160 -16.49 8.69 -7.91
CA MET A 160 -17.13 8.33 -6.64
C MET A 160 -18.63 8.65 -6.64
N ARG A 161 -19.04 9.81 -7.12
CA ARG A 161 -20.46 10.21 -7.22
C ARG A 161 -21.23 9.35 -8.23
N LEU A 162 -20.61 8.99 -9.34
CA LEU A 162 -21.23 8.17 -10.39
C LEU A 162 -21.41 6.71 -9.98
N TYR A 163 -20.38 6.12 -9.33
CA TYR A 163 -20.36 4.72 -8.96
C TYR A 163 -20.82 4.43 -7.53
N GLY A 164 -20.93 5.45 -6.70
CA GLY A 164 -21.55 5.37 -5.38
C GLY A 164 -20.68 4.98 -4.18
N PRO A 165 -19.34 4.75 -4.25
CA PRO A 165 -18.55 4.35 -3.08
C PRO A 165 -18.21 5.54 -2.17
N ALA A 166 -19.17 6.39 -1.87
CA ALA A 166 -19.02 7.48 -0.91
C ALA A 166 -18.97 6.91 0.52
N LEU A 167 -18.08 7.46 1.35
CA LEU A 167 -18.00 7.06 2.76
C LEU A 167 -19.18 7.64 3.53
N ASP A 168 -19.76 6.84 4.41
CA ASP A 168 -20.84 7.24 5.32
C ASP A 168 -20.40 8.38 6.25
N PRO A 169 -21.28 9.37 6.58
CA PRO A 169 -20.93 10.50 7.43
C PRO A 169 -20.43 10.12 8.81
N HIS A 170 -20.99 9.08 9.44
CA HIS A 170 -20.52 8.61 10.75
C HIS A 170 -19.13 7.99 10.64
N ALA A 171 -18.85 7.19 9.59
CA ALA A 171 -17.52 6.66 9.31
C ALA A 171 -16.51 7.78 9.00
N CYS A 172 -16.92 8.87 8.32
CA CYS A 172 -16.08 10.06 8.14
C CYS A 172 -15.69 10.68 9.50
N TRP A 173 -16.64 10.81 10.42
CA TRP A 173 -16.38 11.33 11.76
C TRP A 173 -15.46 10.41 12.56
N LEU A 174 -15.68 9.09 12.52
CA LEU A 174 -14.80 8.11 13.17
C LEU A 174 -13.37 8.20 12.63
N LEU A 175 -13.22 8.32 11.30
CA LEU A 175 -11.91 8.45 10.66
C LEU A 175 -11.20 9.75 11.08
N ASP A 176 -11.89 10.90 11.06
CA ASP A 176 -11.32 12.18 11.54
C ASP A 176 -10.85 12.08 12.99
N ARG A 177 -11.68 11.48 13.86
CA ARG A 177 -11.32 11.23 15.25
C ARG A 177 -10.09 10.33 15.38
N ALA A 178 -10.00 9.25 14.60
CA ALA A 178 -8.89 8.30 14.61
C ALA A 178 -7.57 8.93 14.14
N LEU A 179 -7.61 9.82 13.15
CA LEU A 179 -6.44 10.52 12.65
C LEU A 179 -5.71 11.35 13.72
N ARG A 180 -6.43 11.83 14.75
CA ARG A 180 -5.85 12.62 15.83
C ARG A 180 -4.85 11.85 16.70
N THR A 181 -4.94 10.52 16.72
CA THR A 181 -4.02 9.64 17.45
C THR A 181 -3.09 8.85 16.54
N LEU A 182 -3.17 9.06 15.22
CA LEU A 182 -2.43 8.28 14.24
C LEU A 182 -0.92 8.27 14.51
N ASP A 183 -0.32 9.43 14.74
CA ASP A 183 1.13 9.55 14.97
C ASP A 183 1.58 8.74 16.21
N VAL A 184 0.87 8.91 17.32
CA VAL A 184 1.19 8.20 18.59
C VAL A 184 1.05 6.70 18.41
N ARG A 185 -0.03 6.23 17.76
CA ARG A 185 -0.26 4.80 17.53
C ARG A 185 0.80 4.19 16.64
N VAL A 186 1.08 4.81 15.49
CA VAL A 186 2.05 4.29 14.53
C VAL A 186 3.47 4.28 15.10
N ARG A 187 3.89 5.31 15.83
CA ARG A 187 5.20 5.30 16.50
C ARG A 187 5.32 4.16 17.50
N ARG A 188 4.30 3.94 18.32
CA ARG A 188 4.29 2.82 19.26
C ARG A 188 4.29 1.46 18.55
N GLN A 189 3.55 1.33 17.46
CA GLN A 189 3.54 0.11 16.63
C GLN A 189 4.91 -0.15 15.99
N ASN A 190 5.60 0.88 15.49
CA ASN A 190 6.97 0.75 14.96
C ASN A 190 7.95 0.18 16.01
N GLU A 191 7.91 0.70 17.24
CA GLU A 191 8.77 0.24 18.34
C GLU A 191 8.45 -1.22 18.73
N SER A 192 7.16 -1.52 18.87
CA SER A 192 6.69 -2.86 19.26
C SER A 192 7.03 -3.91 18.19
N ALA A 193 6.81 -3.59 16.92
CA ALA A 193 7.09 -4.49 15.81
C ALA A 193 8.60 -4.76 15.67
N LEU A 194 9.44 -3.76 15.81
CA LEU A 194 10.89 -3.94 15.74
C LEU A 194 11.41 -4.79 16.92
N THR A 195 10.88 -4.56 18.12
CA THR A 195 11.21 -5.37 19.29
C THR A 195 10.83 -6.82 19.08
N LEU A 196 9.59 -7.07 18.62
CA LEU A 196 9.10 -8.40 18.30
C LEU A 196 9.91 -9.07 17.18
N ALA A 197 10.21 -8.34 16.11
CA ALA A 197 10.98 -8.86 14.98
C ALA A 197 12.39 -9.31 15.41
N ARG A 198 13.07 -8.57 16.29
CA ARG A 198 14.37 -8.94 16.85
C ARG A 198 14.26 -10.20 17.72
N TRP A 199 13.27 -10.23 18.61
CA TRP A 199 13.04 -11.41 19.46
C TRP A 199 12.72 -12.67 18.63
N LEU A 200 11.87 -12.55 17.59
CA LEU A 200 11.55 -13.66 16.68
C LEU A 200 12.78 -14.16 15.92
N ALA A 201 13.68 -13.26 15.50
CA ALA A 201 14.88 -13.63 14.78
C ALA A 201 15.85 -14.52 15.61
N ASP A 202 15.78 -14.43 16.93
CA ASP A 202 16.59 -15.23 17.87
C ASP A 202 15.95 -16.59 18.20
N GLN A 203 14.72 -16.87 17.75
CA GLN A 203 14.01 -18.11 18.07
C GLN A 203 14.38 -19.26 17.13
N LYS A 204 14.76 -20.41 17.67
CA LYS A 204 15.11 -21.62 16.89
C LYS A 204 13.96 -22.14 16.01
N ALA A 205 12.72 -21.89 16.39
CA ALA A 205 11.54 -22.31 15.66
C ALA A 205 11.24 -21.41 14.44
N ILE A 206 11.93 -20.30 14.29
CA ILE A 206 11.74 -19.33 13.21
C ILE A 206 12.83 -19.52 12.15
N ALA A 207 12.41 -19.77 10.91
CA ALA A 207 13.33 -19.93 9.78
C ALA A 207 13.79 -18.56 9.23
N SER A 208 12.89 -17.59 9.18
CA SER A 208 13.20 -16.23 8.75
C SER A 208 12.19 -15.22 9.29
N VAL A 209 12.63 -13.98 9.45
CA VAL A 209 11.80 -12.84 9.83
C VAL A 209 11.99 -11.74 8.79
N SER A 210 10.89 -11.20 8.28
CA SER A 210 10.88 -10.03 7.41
C SER A 210 10.33 -8.82 8.17
N HIS A 211 11.19 -7.83 8.37
CA HIS A 211 10.86 -6.52 8.93
C HIS A 211 11.91 -5.50 8.45
N PRO A 212 11.52 -4.38 7.82
CA PRO A 212 12.48 -3.45 7.21
C PRO A 212 13.50 -2.83 8.18
N GLY A 213 13.20 -2.83 9.48
CA GLY A 213 14.10 -2.37 10.53
C GLY A 213 15.19 -3.37 10.95
N LEU A 214 15.17 -4.60 10.46
CA LEU A 214 16.25 -5.56 10.68
C LEU A 214 17.39 -5.32 9.68
N ARG A 215 18.64 -5.33 10.15
CA ARG A 215 19.81 -5.06 9.29
C ARG A 215 20.01 -6.06 8.17
N ASN A 216 19.53 -7.28 8.32
CA ASN A 216 19.58 -8.35 7.32
C ASN A 216 18.38 -8.33 6.35
N HIS A 217 17.44 -7.40 6.50
CA HIS A 217 16.36 -7.23 5.53
C HIS A 217 16.94 -6.73 4.19
N PRO A 218 16.55 -7.30 3.03
CA PRO A 218 17.16 -6.95 1.74
C PRO A 218 17.05 -5.46 1.41
N ASP A 219 16.00 -4.80 1.86
CA ASP A 219 15.73 -3.40 1.56
C ASP A 219 16.01 -2.47 2.75
N HIS A 220 16.75 -2.93 3.79
CA HIS A 220 17.01 -2.13 4.99
C HIS A 220 17.65 -0.77 4.68
N ALA A 221 18.58 -0.73 3.73
CA ALA A 221 19.25 0.50 3.33
C ALA A 221 18.25 1.52 2.76
N VAL A 222 17.45 1.10 1.80
CA VAL A 222 16.39 1.92 1.19
C VAL A 222 15.36 2.34 2.23
N ALA A 223 14.89 1.38 3.05
CA ALA A 223 13.93 1.65 4.11
C ALA A 223 14.44 2.71 5.10
N SER A 224 15.71 2.62 5.50
CA SER A 224 16.35 3.60 6.40
C SER A 224 16.47 4.99 5.81
N GLU A 225 16.47 5.10 4.48
CA GLU A 225 16.58 6.38 3.78
C GLU A 225 15.21 7.04 3.59
N ILE A 226 14.18 6.26 3.23
CA ILE A 226 12.88 6.83 2.83
C ILE A 226 11.80 6.75 3.90
N LEU A 227 11.92 5.86 4.89
CA LEU A 227 10.93 5.69 5.96
C LEU A 227 11.32 6.45 7.24
N GLN A 228 10.33 7.08 7.87
CA GLN A 228 10.48 7.70 9.20
C GLN A 228 10.36 6.67 10.34
N GLY A 229 9.88 5.47 10.03
CA GLY A 229 9.76 4.31 10.91
C GLY A 229 9.44 3.08 10.07
N PHE A 230 9.81 1.91 10.55
CA PHE A 230 9.84 0.68 9.75
C PHE A 230 8.51 -0.09 9.69
N GLY A 231 7.45 0.46 10.26
CA GLY A 231 6.11 -0.12 10.23
C GLY A 231 5.78 -1.00 11.44
N GLY A 232 4.49 -1.25 11.61
CA GLY A 232 3.91 -2.03 12.71
C GLY A 232 3.67 -3.51 12.39
N LEU A 233 4.15 -4.00 11.24
CA LEU A 233 3.96 -5.37 10.78
C LEU A 233 5.24 -6.18 10.89
N VAL A 234 5.10 -7.46 11.22
CA VAL A 234 6.19 -8.45 11.20
C VAL A 234 5.71 -9.68 10.43
N SER A 235 6.43 -10.08 9.41
CA SER A 235 6.21 -11.33 8.70
C SER A 235 7.31 -12.32 9.05
N PHE A 236 6.97 -13.60 9.26
CA PHE A 236 7.97 -14.62 9.59
C PHE A 236 7.55 -15.99 9.06
N VAL A 237 8.55 -16.85 8.88
CA VAL A 237 8.40 -18.22 8.43
C VAL A 237 8.84 -19.17 9.56
N LEU A 238 8.00 -20.15 9.88
CA LEU A 238 8.31 -21.20 10.85
C LEU A 238 9.18 -22.30 10.24
N ALA A 239 10.17 -22.76 10.96
CA ALA A 239 11.09 -23.81 10.49
C ALA A 239 10.40 -25.14 10.16
N GLY A 240 9.26 -25.43 10.80
CA GLY A 240 8.44 -26.64 10.53
C GLY A 240 7.44 -26.49 9.38
N GLY A 241 7.50 -25.40 8.58
CA GLY A 241 6.63 -25.19 7.43
C GLY A 241 5.16 -25.01 7.78
N GLY A 242 4.24 -25.36 6.85
CA GLY A 242 2.80 -25.14 6.98
C GLY A 242 2.16 -25.80 8.20
N SER A 243 2.56 -27.04 8.53
CA SER A 243 2.03 -27.75 9.70
C SER A 243 2.39 -27.07 11.03
N ALA A 244 3.59 -26.49 11.11
CA ALA A 244 4.00 -25.70 12.27
C ALA A 244 3.23 -24.37 12.33
N ALA A 245 2.99 -23.73 11.18
CA ALA A 245 2.18 -22.52 11.09
C ALA A 245 0.74 -22.77 11.56
N ASP A 246 0.11 -23.85 11.12
CA ASP A 246 -1.22 -24.25 11.56
C ASP A 246 -1.28 -24.55 13.07
N ALA A 247 -0.26 -25.22 13.61
CA ALA A 247 -0.15 -25.51 15.04
C ALA A 247 0.06 -24.22 15.86
N PHE A 248 0.85 -23.28 15.33
CA PHE A 248 1.07 -21.97 15.93
C PHE A 248 -0.25 -21.19 15.98
N MET A 249 -0.96 -21.07 14.84
CA MET A 249 -2.22 -20.33 14.76
C MET A 249 -3.30 -20.85 15.70
N ARG A 250 -3.31 -22.18 15.98
CA ARG A 250 -4.24 -22.78 16.95
C ARG A 250 -3.89 -22.51 18.42
N ARG A 251 -2.68 -22.06 18.72
CA ARG A 251 -2.18 -21.84 20.08
C ARG A 251 -1.96 -20.36 20.45
N VAL A 252 -2.12 -19.48 19.47
CA VAL A 252 -2.00 -18.04 19.71
C VAL A 252 -3.27 -17.56 20.42
N ASP A 253 -3.09 -17.03 21.63
CA ASP A 253 -4.19 -16.52 22.45
C ASP A 253 -4.33 -15.01 22.35
N LEU A 254 -3.22 -14.28 22.24
CA LEU A 254 -3.24 -12.80 22.22
C LEU A 254 -3.54 -12.23 20.82
N ALA A 255 -2.93 -12.81 19.78
CA ALA A 255 -3.17 -12.37 18.40
C ALA A 255 -4.41 -13.09 17.83
N ILE A 256 -5.32 -12.31 17.28
CA ILE A 256 -6.58 -12.81 16.71
C ILE A 256 -6.40 -13.03 15.21
N PRO A 257 -6.72 -14.23 14.67
CA PRO A 257 -6.75 -14.43 13.23
C PRO A 257 -7.78 -13.50 12.57
N ALA A 258 -7.33 -12.63 11.68
CA ALA A 258 -8.18 -11.65 11.02
C ALA A 258 -7.70 -11.38 9.59
N PRO A 259 -8.61 -11.05 8.67
CA PRO A 259 -8.26 -10.67 7.30
C PRO A 259 -7.78 -9.21 7.20
N SER A 260 -7.74 -8.49 8.30
CA SER A 260 -7.41 -7.05 8.36
C SER A 260 -6.47 -6.78 9.53
N LEU A 261 -5.86 -5.60 9.51
CA LEU A 261 -4.93 -5.09 10.51
C LEU A 261 -5.19 -3.60 10.74
N GLY A 262 -4.56 -3.01 11.76
CA GLY A 262 -4.65 -1.57 12.06
C GLY A 262 -5.00 -1.24 13.48
#